data_393ff156d692a7362371352b913f1972
#
_entry.id   393ff156d692a7362371352b913f1972
#
_cell.length_a   1.000
_cell.length_b   1.000
_cell.length_c   1.000
_cell.angle_alpha   90.00
_cell.angle_beta   90.00
_cell.angle_gamma   90.00
#
_symmetry.space_group_name_H-M   'P 1'
#
loop_
_entity.id
_entity.type
_entity.pdbx_description
1 polymer ?
#
loop_
_entity_poly.entity_id
_entity_poly.type
_entity_poly.pdbx_seq_one_letter_code
_entity_poly.pdbx_strand_id
1 'polypeptide(L)' 'MNRPLEATAACSAEIGLSGELRAISDSERRIREAAHLGFKSIVLPEANTRSLKPSLKKLPIRIAGCRTLQEALTELGI' A
#
# COMPACT_ATOMS: atom_id res chain seq x y z
N MET A 1 -12.59 -23.20 -4.92
CA MET A 1 -11.32 -23.42 -4.91
C MET A 1 -10.59 -22.28 -4.46
N ASN A 2 -9.64 -22.54 -3.85
CA ASN A 2 -8.93 -21.56 -3.37
C ASN A 2 -7.80 -21.34 -4.17
N ARG A 3 -7.93 -20.52 -5.12
CA ARG A 3 -6.83 -20.07 -5.82
C ARG A 3 -6.08 -19.17 -4.89
N PRO A 4 -4.85 -19.46 -4.59
CA PRO A 4 -4.09 -18.55 -3.80
C PRO A 4 -4.14 -17.23 -4.49
N LEU A 5 -4.47 -16.21 -3.73
CA LEU A 5 -4.37 -14.91 -4.22
C LEU A 5 -2.94 -14.72 -4.57
N GLU A 6 -2.70 -14.47 -5.82
CA GLU A 6 -1.39 -14.08 -6.16
C GLU A 6 -1.10 -12.85 -5.42
N ALA A 7 -0.18 -12.92 -4.52
CA ALA A 7 0.16 -11.82 -3.68
C ALA A 7 0.92 -10.78 -4.49
N THR A 8 0.24 -10.15 -5.43
CA THR A 8 0.86 -9.13 -6.25
C THR A 8 0.68 -7.75 -5.65
N ALA A 9 -0.24 -7.58 -4.73
CA ALA A 9 -0.51 -6.28 -4.12
C ALA A 9 -0.67 -6.40 -2.63
N ALA A 10 -0.13 -5.44 -1.90
CA ALA A 10 -0.27 -5.35 -0.45
C ALA A 10 -0.96 -4.05 -0.10
N CYS A 11 -1.55 -3.99 1.07
CA CYS A 11 -2.18 -2.77 1.56
C CYS A 11 -1.88 -2.62 3.05
N SER A 12 -1.56 -1.41 3.46
CA SER A 12 -1.31 -1.11 4.86
C SER A 12 -1.87 0.27 5.17
N ALA A 13 -2.85 0.33 6.05
CA ALA A 13 -3.50 1.59 6.39
C ALA A 13 -4.30 1.45 7.68
N GLU A 14 -4.54 2.60 8.33
CA GLU A 14 -5.54 2.68 9.37
C GLU A 14 -6.80 3.25 8.74
N ILE A 15 -7.94 2.67 9.03
CA ILE A 15 -9.20 3.08 8.43
C ILE A 15 -10.04 3.81 9.47
N GLY A 16 -10.44 5.03 9.16
CA GLY A 16 -11.31 5.80 10.03
C GLY A 16 -12.77 5.41 9.88
N LEU A 17 -13.61 6.00 10.70
CA LEU A 17 -15.03 5.67 10.74
C LEU A 17 -15.76 5.98 9.43
N SER A 18 -15.27 6.94 8.67
CA SER A 18 -15.90 7.30 7.40
C SER A 18 -15.27 6.59 6.21
N GLY A 19 -14.42 5.60 6.46
CA GLY A 19 -13.73 4.92 5.37
C GLY A 19 -12.48 5.63 4.87
N GLU A 20 -12.09 6.72 5.54
CA GLU A 20 -10.88 7.43 5.14
C GLU A 20 -9.64 6.64 5.58
N LEU A 21 -8.60 6.69 4.77
CA LEU A 21 -7.34 6.05 5.12
C LEU A 21 -6.46 7.05 5.87
N ARG A 22 -6.07 6.68 7.07
CA ARG A 22 -5.23 7.52 7.90
C ARG A 22 -3.79 7.10 7.81
N ALA A 23 -2.89 8.08 7.97
CA ALA A 23 -1.46 7.82 7.92
C ALA A 23 -1.06 6.76 8.95
N ILE A 24 -0.12 5.91 8.55
CA ILE A 24 0.42 4.89 9.43
C ILE A 24 1.86 5.24 9.80
N SER A 25 2.35 4.66 10.89
CA SER A 25 3.75 4.77 11.23
C SER A 25 4.55 3.73 10.47
N ASP A 26 5.83 3.97 10.33
CA ASP A 26 6.75 3.02 9.70
C ASP A 26 6.38 2.63 8.27
N SER A 27 5.84 3.58 7.50
CA SER A 27 5.47 3.29 6.11
C SER A 27 6.67 2.84 5.29
N GLU A 28 7.85 3.41 5.56
CA GLU A 28 9.06 3.04 4.84
C GLU A 28 9.38 1.56 5.06
N ARG A 29 9.31 1.11 6.30
CA ARG A 29 9.56 -0.29 6.63
C ARG A 29 8.58 -1.21 5.94
N ARG A 30 7.31 -0.81 5.90
CA ARG A 30 6.28 -1.64 5.26
C ARG A 30 6.51 -1.76 3.76
N ILE A 31 6.95 -0.68 3.13
CA ILE A 31 7.27 -0.71 1.71
C ILE A 31 8.44 -1.65 1.45
N ARG A 32 9.48 -1.55 2.27
CA ARG A 32 10.66 -2.40 2.10
C ARG A 32 10.33 -3.87 2.31
N GLU A 33 9.51 -4.15 3.32
CA GLU A 33 9.09 -5.53 3.58
C GLU A 33 8.25 -6.08 2.43
N ALA A 34 7.33 -5.28 1.90
CA ALA A 34 6.51 -5.72 0.78
C ALA A 34 7.36 -6.00 -0.45
N ALA A 35 8.32 -5.14 -0.73
CA ALA A 35 9.22 -5.36 -1.85
C ALA A 35 10.06 -6.62 -1.65
N HIS A 36 10.54 -6.83 -0.43
CA HIS A 36 11.34 -8.00 -0.10
C HIS A 36 10.53 -9.29 -0.25
N LEU A 37 9.26 -9.26 0.08
CA LEU A 37 8.39 -10.42 -0.03
C LEU A 37 7.91 -10.68 -1.46
N GLY A 38 8.27 -9.80 -2.39
CA GLY A 38 7.93 -10.03 -3.79
C GLY A 38 6.62 -9.41 -4.25
N PHE A 39 5.99 -8.59 -3.42
CA PHE A 39 4.79 -7.87 -3.87
C PHE A 39 5.17 -6.88 -4.97
N LYS A 40 4.31 -6.77 -5.96
CA LYS A 40 4.56 -5.86 -7.08
C LYS A 40 4.03 -4.47 -6.83
N SER A 41 3.09 -4.33 -5.92
CA SER A 41 2.55 -3.03 -5.56
C SER A 41 2.14 -2.99 -4.10
N ILE A 42 2.08 -1.79 -3.54
CA ILE A 42 1.59 -1.58 -2.18
C ILE A 42 0.69 -0.35 -2.18
N VAL A 43 -0.45 -0.47 -1.51
CA VAL A 43 -1.38 0.63 -1.35
C VAL A 43 -1.19 1.20 0.06
N LEU A 44 -1.01 2.51 0.13
CA LEU A 44 -0.79 3.22 1.39
C LEU A 44 -1.72 4.43 1.45
N PRO A 45 -1.96 4.97 2.65
CA PRO A 45 -2.65 6.25 2.73
C PRO A 45 -1.88 7.32 1.97
N GLU A 46 -2.58 8.17 1.25
CA GLU A 46 -1.93 9.21 0.45
C GLU A 46 -1.00 10.08 1.29
N ALA A 47 -1.39 10.35 2.55
CA ALA A 47 -0.55 11.14 3.45
C ALA A 47 0.84 10.53 3.63
N ASN A 48 0.94 9.20 3.61
CA ASN A 48 2.23 8.55 3.72
C ASN A 48 3.06 8.66 2.44
N THR A 49 2.39 8.73 1.28
CA THR A 49 3.13 8.79 0.02
C THR A 49 3.74 10.16 -0.24
N ARG A 50 3.25 11.18 0.42
CA ARG A 50 3.77 12.55 0.21
C ARG A 50 5.17 12.76 0.74
N SER A 51 5.57 11.98 1.73
CA SER A 51 6.87 12.19 2.38
C SER A 51 7.84 11.05 2.17
N LEU A 52 7.66 10.29 1.09
CA LEU A 52 8.53 9.15 0.84
C LEU A 52 9.92 9.61 0.40
N LYS A 53 10.93 8.91 0.90
CA LYS A 53 12.30 9.17 0.50
C LYS A 53 12.51 8.71 -0.94
N PRO A 54 13.33 9.41 -1.71
CA PRO A 54 13.60 8.98 -3.09
C PRO A 54 14.12 7.56 -3.20
N SER A 55 14.85 7.08 -2.20
CA SER A 55 15.39 5.72 -2.22
C SER A 55 14.30 4.66 -2.29
N LEU A 56 13.10 4.94 -1.77
CA LEU A 56 12.01 3.99 -1.81
C LEU A 56 11.44 3.85 -3.22
N LYS A 57 11.56 4.89 -4.03
CA LYS A 57 11.06 4.86 -5.40
C LYS A 57 11.92 3.99 -6.31
N LYS A 58 13.09 3.60 -5.85
CA LYS A 58 13.99 2.74 -6.62
C LYS A 58 13.71 1.26 -6.37
N LEU A 59 12.87 0.94 -5.40
CA LEU A 59 12.53 -0.45 -5.12
C LEU A 59 11.63 -1.00 -6.22
N PRO A 60 11.70 -2.30 -6.49
CA PRO A 60 10.88 -2.91 -7.55
C PRO A 60 9.44 -3.13 -7.08
N ILE A 61 8.79 -2.07 -6.65
CA ILE A 61 7.42 -2.13 -6.17
C ILE A 61 6.73 -0.81 -6.51
N ARG A 62 5.50 -0.90 -7.00
CA ARG A 62 4.71 0.28 -7.29
C ARG A 62 4.00 0.74 -6.02
N ILE A 63 4.10 2.00 -5.71
CA ILE A 63 3.49 2.56 -4.51
C ILE A 63 2.30 3.40 -4.92
N ALA A 64 1.11 3.03 -4.45
CA ALA A 64 -0.11 3.74 -4.76
C ALA A 64 -0.65 4.40 -3.49
N GLY A 65 -0.95 5.69 -3.57
CA GLY A 65 -1.54 6.43 -2.45
C GLY A 65 -3.04 6.53 -2.65
N CYS A 66 -3.79 6.21 -1.62
CA CYS A 66 -5.26 6.28 -1.65
C CYS A 66 -5.76 7.06 -0.45
N ARG A 67 -6.90 7.71 -0.61
CA ARG A 67 -7.51 8.50 0.45
C ARG A 67 -8.60 7.75 1.18
N THR A 68 -9.26 6.83 0.52
CA THR A 68 -10.41 6.12 1.08
C THR A 68 -10.28 4.64 0.86
N LEU A 69 -11.02 3.88 1.66
CA LEU A 69 -11.11 2.44 1.50
C LEU A 69 -11.60 2.08 0.10
N GLN A 70 -12.55 2.82 -0.43
CA GLN A 70 -13.08 2.56 -1.75
C GLN A 70 -11.99 2.66 -2.82
N GLU A 71 -11.15 3.69 -2.73
CA GLU A 71 -10.05 3.84 -3.68
C GLU A 71 -9.05 2.69 -3.53
N ALA A 72 -8.78 2.28 -2.30
CA ALA A 72 -7.86 1.18 -2.06
C ALA A 72 -8.37 -0.13 -2.65
N LEU A 73 -9.66 -0.40 -2.50
CA LEU A 73 -10.25 -1.62 -3.06
C LEU A 73 -10.17 -1.60 -4.58
N THR A 74 -10.39 -0.44 -5.18
CA THR A 74 -10.28 -0.30 -6.62
C THR A 74 -8.85 -0.57 -7.09
N GLU A 75 -7.87 -0.01 -6.38
CA GLU A 75 -6.45 -0.24 -6.71
C GLU A 75 -6.07 -1.71 -6.57
N LEU A 76 -6.65 -2.40 -5.61
CA LEU A 76 -6.35 -3.81 -5.39
C LEU A 76 -7.09 -4.73 -6.34
N GLY A 77 -8.00 -4.19 -7.13
CA GLY A 77 -8.74 -4.98 -8.10
C GLY A 77 -9.89 -5.79 -7.51
N ILE A 78 -10.40 -5.32 -6.39
CA ILE A 78 -11.48 -6.03 -5.71
C ILE A 78 -12.83 -5.43 -6.07
#